data_5b2ef93b8d1e63b5a2e309549c29b8bc
#
_entry.id   5b2ef93b8d1e63b5a2e309549c29b8bc
#
_cell.length_a   1.000
_cell.length_b   1.000
_cell.length_c   1.000
_cell.angle_alpha   90.00
_cell.angle_beta   90.00
_cell.angle_gamma   90.00
#
_symmetry.space_group_name_H-M   'P 1'
#
loop_
_entity.id
_entity.type
_entity.pdbx_description
1 polymer ?
#
loop_
_entity_poly.entity_id
_entity_poly.type
_entity_poly.pdbx_seq_one_letter_code
_entity_poly.pdbx_strand_id
1 'polypeptide(L)'
;MPTLPVGAGKTRWRFDHFAPWQGTGEPPATIEYDTPSPFDPALPVRPEETHILFDHMERLPRAFWLSCCQGAPGDIYAALGSQPKGSQRYRAALLHVRRWMEENGARRQAAVQHFRACLQQALTNTQREEGRPVLCFYPNRRVTEWLLPLRLGKGEEVDAVLLLEKTPKGYAARTLLTPPVAYSNARLLGPVQAPWLTVQAANRYRQGEKPQRVEPVCQAPKNGMANV
;
A
#
# COMPACT_ATOMS: atom_id res chain seq x y z
N MET A 1 -12.80 30.91 19.86
CA MET A 1 -11.79 29.99 19.26
C MET A 1 -11.05 29.32 20.40
N PRO A 2 -11.11 28.00 20.57
CA PRO A 2 -10.34 27.35 21.61
C PRO A 2 -8.88 27.23 21.14
N THR A 3 -7.99 27.86 21.89
CA THR A 3 -6.53 27.74 21.78
C THR A 3 -6.13 26.32 22.19
N LEU A 4 -5.47 25.61 21.27
CA LEU A 4 -4.85 24.33 21.59
C LEU A 4 -3.67 24.56 22.56
N PRO A 5 -3.51 23.74 23.60
CA PRO A 5 -2.40 23.87 24.53
C PRO A 5 -1.08 23.50 23.81
N VAL A 6 -0.15 24.46 23.81
CA VAL A 6 1.26 24.19 23.46
C VAL A 6 1.91 23.57 24.68
N GLY A 7 1.98 22.24 24.69
CA GLY A 7 2.61 21.46 25.75
C GLY A 7 3.56 20.42 25.16
N ALA A 8 4.85 20.58 25.46
CA ALA A 8 5.94 19.71 25.05
C ALA A 8 5.73 18.25 25.45
N GLY A 9 5.66 17.39 24.48
CA GLY A 9 5.67 15.95 24.61
C GLY A 9 5.28 15.37 23.28
N LYS A 10 6.19 14.71 22.58
CA LYS A 10 5.89 13.99 21.34
C LYS A 10 4.93 12.83 21.67
N THR A 11 3.65 13.17 21.82
CA THR A 11 2.58 12.18 21.92
C THR A 11 2.50 11.50 20.56
N ARG A 12 3.09 10.31 20.45
CA ARG A 12 2.90 9.45 19.29
C ARG A 12 1.47 8.94 19.34
N TRP A 13 0.60 9.56 18.56
CA TRP A 13 -0.72 9.02 18.29
C TRP A 13 -0.55 7.65 17.67
N ARG A 14 -1.03 6.61 18.33
CA ARG A 14 -1.15 5.26 17.79
C ARG A 14 -2.58 5.13 17.30
N PHE A 15 -2.73 4.95 16.01
CA PHE A 15 -4.02 4.59 15.46
C PHE A 15 -4.36 3.16 15.91
N ASP A 16 -5.46 2.97 16.63
CA ASP A 16 -5.83 1.67 17.17
C ASP A 16 -6.82 0.93 16.25
N HIS A 17 -7.96 1.52 15.94
CA HIS A 17 -8.94 0.94 15.02
C HIS A 17 -9.88 2.01 14.44
N PHE A 18 -10.55 1.68 13.34
CA PHE A 18 -11.69 2.46 12.86
C PHE A 18 -12.94 1.93 13.53
N ALA A 19 -13.68 2.81 14.21
CA ALA A 19 -15.06 2.57 14.58
C ALA A 19 -15.98 3.15 13.51
N PRO A 20 -17.10 2.48 13.17
CA PRO A 20 -18.13 3.12 12.38
C PRO A 20 -18.64 4.35 13.12
N TRP A 21 -18.98 5.40 12.37
CA TRP A 21 -19.64 6.58 12.96
C TRP A 21 -20.95 6.16 13.59
N GLN A 22 -21.10 6.36 14.89
CA GLN A 22 -22.30 6.02 15.66
C GLN A 22 -23.14 7.26 16.02
N GLY A 23 -22.75 8.44 15.58
CA GLY A 23 -23.47 9.68 15.86
C GLY A 23 -24.75 9.83 15.02
N THR A 24 -25.79 10.38 15.64
CA THR A 24 -27.01 10.86 14.97
C THR A 24 -26.72 12.24 14.39
N GLY A 25 -26.25 12.33 13.18
CA GLY A 25 -25.95 13.59 12.53
C GLY A 25 -24.83 13.46 11.47
N GLU A 26 -24.58 14.54 10.74
CA GLU A 26 -23.45 14.59 9.81
C GLU A 26 -22.11 14.36 10.54
N PRO A 27 -21.16 13.66 9.92
CA PRO A 27 -19.83 13.53 10.47
C PRO A 27 -19.22 14.92 10.74
N PRO A 28 -18.37 15.07 11.78
CA PRO A 28 -17.80 16.35 12.14
C PRO A 28 -17.12 17.04 10.96
N ALA A 29 -17.17 18.35 11.00
CA ALA A 29 -16.75 19.28 9.96
C ALA A 29 -15.57 18.80 9.13
N THR A 30 -15.80 18.74 7.89
CA THR A 30 -14.83 18.52 6.84
C THR A 30 -13.87 19.71 6.74
N ILE A 31 -12.65 19.44 6.37
CA ILE A 31 -11.71 20.51 6.04
C ILE A 31 -12.21 21.23 4.79
N GLU A 32 -12.33 22.55 4.84
CA GLU A 32 -12.57 23.36 3.65
C GLU A 32 -11.36 23.21 2.71
N TYR A 33 -11.64 22.89 1.47
CA TYR A 33 -10.63 22.68 0.45
C TYR A 33 -11.13 23.12 -0.93
N ASP A 34 -10.21 23.57 -1.77
CA ASP A 34 -10.50 23.77 -3.17
C ASP A 34 -10.74 22.43 -3.86
N THR A 35 -11.91 22.26 -4.46
CA THR A 35 -12.23 21.02 -5.19
C THR A 35 -11.32 20.92 -6.41
N PRO A 36 -10.39 19.96 -6.43
CA PRO A 36 -9.50 19.82 -7.59
C PRO A 36 -10.30 19.35 -8.81
N SER A 37 -9.72 19.55 -9.99
CA SER A 37 -10.28 19.00 -11.22
C SER A 37 -10.50 17.49 -11.07
N PRO A 38 -11.52 16.89 -11.67
CA PRO A 38 -11.75 15.46 -11.68
C PRO A 38 -10.49 14.68 -12.08
N PHE A 39 -10.38 13.46 -11.60
CA PHE A 39 -9.30 12.56 -12.02
C PHE A 39 -9.42 12.29 -13.53
N ASP A 40 -8.33 12.51 -14.25
CA ASP A 40 -8.25 12.28 -15.69
C ASP A 40 -7.35 11.06 -15.96
N PRO A 41 -7.92 9.89 -16.31
CA PRO A 41 -7.16 8.68 -16.57
C PRO A 41 -6.29 8.73 -17.82
N ALA A 42 -6.51 9.72 -18.71
CA ALA A 42 -5.68 9.91 -19.91
C ALA A 42 -4.34 10.56 -19.59
N LEU A 43 -4.21 11.20 -18.44
CA LEU A 43 -2.98 11.83 -18.03
C LEU A 43 -1.97 10.80 -17.48
N PRO A 44 -0.69 10.92 -17.82
CA PRO A 44 0.32 9.98 -17.37
C PRO A 44 0.55 10.04 -15.85
N VAL A 45 0.71 8.87 -15.25
CA VAL A 45 1.15 8.71 -13.86
C VAL A 45 2.65 8.38 -13.85
N ARG A 46 3.42 9.16 -13.09
CA ARG A 46 4.88 9.03 -12.97
C ARG A 46 5.25 8.63 -11.55
N PRO A 47 5.47 7.34 -11.28
CA PRO A 47 5.87 6.88 -9.95
C PRO A 47 7.36 7.12 -9.69
N GLU A 48 7.68 7.54 -8.48
CA GLU A 48 9.05 7.53 -7.95
C GLU A 48 9.38 6.11 -7.46
N GLU A 49 9.61 5.18 -8.39
CA GLU A 49 9.65 3.73 -8.16
C GLU A 49 10.69 3.34 -7.12
N THR A 50 11.87 3.94 -7.15
CA THR A 50 12.92 3.65 -6.17
C THR A 50 12.45 4.01 -4.77
N HIS A 51 11.88 5.19 -4.60
CA HIS A 51 11.34 5.63 -3.32
C HIS A 51 10.18 4.77 -2.83
N ILE A 52 9.25 4.47 -3.72
CA ILE A 52 8.07 3.64 -3.39
C ILE A 52 8.48 2.22 -3.00
N LEU A 53 9.34 1.58 -3.79
CA LEU A 53 9.64 0.16 -3.64
C LEU A 53 10.76 -0.12 -2.66
N PHE A 54 11.82 0.71 -2.62
CA PHE A 54 13.03 0.33 -1.90
C PHE A 54 13.34 1.19 -0.68
N ASP A 55 12.86 2.45 -0.62
CA ASP A 55 13.08 3.27 0.56
C ASP A 55 12.04 3.02 1.66
N HIS A 56 10.83 2.57 1.27
CA HIS A 56 9.71 2.31 2.18
C HIS A 56 9.09 0.92 1.96
N MET A 57 9.94 -0.10 1.89
CA MET A 57 9.55 -1.49 1.65
C MET A 57 8.44 -1.98 2.60
N GLU A 58 8.42 -1.49 3.84
CA GLU A 58 7.43 -1.84 4.85
C GLU A 58 6.01 -1.38 4.54
N ARG A 59 5.85 -0.43 3.62
CA ARG A 59 4.52 0.07 3.19
C ARG A 59 3.84 -0.86 2.19
N LEU A 60 4.64 -1.62 1.44
CA LEU A 60 4.10 -2.60 0.50
C LEU A 60 3.50 -3.80 1.24
N PRO A 61 2.47 -4.43 0.66
CA PRO A 61 1.90 -5.64 1.24
C PRO A 61 2.92 -6.78 1.20
N ARG A 62 2.83 -7.66 2.20
CA ARG A 62 3.67 -8.86 2.28
C ARG A 62 3.60 -9.70 1.01
N ALA A 63 2.40 -9.86 0.45
CA ALA A 63 2.16 -10.64 -0.76
C ALA A 63 2.97 -10.14 -1.95
N PHE A 64 3.18 -8.83 -2.08
CA PHE A 64 4.04 -8.25 -3.11
C PHE A 64 5.46 -8.78 -2.98
N TRP A 65 6.05 -8.71 -1.78
CA TRP A 65 7.43 -9.17 -1.57
C TRP A 65 7.57 -10.69 -1.77
N LEU A 66 6.60 -11.47 -1.30
CA LEU A 66 6.58 -12.92 -1.54
C LEU A 66 6.52 -13.24 -3.04
N SER A 67 5.80 -12.45 -3.85
CA SER A 67 5.78 -12.61 -5.30
C SER A 67 7.12 -12.26 -5.94
N CYS A 68 7.77 -11.18 -5.49
CA CYS A 68 9.05 -10.72 -6.02
C CYS A 68 10.24 -11.60 -5.58
N CYS A 69 10.11 -12.33 -4.47
CA CYS A 69 11.16 -13.16 -3.89
C CYS A 69 11.07 -14.64 -4.32
N GLN A 70 10.36 -14.96 -5.40
CA GLN A 70 10.36 -16.30 -5.94
C GLN A 70 11.80 -16.67 -6.37
N GLY A 71 12.32 -17.79 -5.83
CA GLY A 71 13.72 -18.18 -6.01
C GLY A 71 14.73 -17.52 -5.06
N ALA A 72 14.28 -16.75 -4.07
CA ALA A 72 15.12 -16.31 -2.97
C ALA A 72 15.51 -17.50 -2.07
N PRO A 73 16.65 -17.40 -1.32
CA PRO A 73 16.98 -18.36 -0.28
C PRO A 73 15.79 -18.62 0.65
N GLY A 74 15.58 -19.89 1.04
CA GLY A 74 14.40 -20.31 1.77
C GLY A 74 14.23 -19.62 3.13
N ASP A 75 15.32 -19.21 3.77
CA ASP A 75 15.33 -18.44 5.01
C ASP A 75 14.75 -17.02 4.84
N ILE A 76 15.05 -16.34 3.74
CA ILE A 76 14.50 -15.02 3.41
C ILE A 76 12.98 -15.14 3.20
N TYR A 77 12.56 -16.11 2.40
CA TYR A 77 11.16 -16.32 2.08
C TYR A 77 10.35 -16.70 3.33
N ALA A 78 10.87 -17.63 4.13
CA ALA A 78 10.24 -18.05 5.38
C ALA A 78 10.16 -16.90 6.41
N ALA A 79 11.21 -16.09 6.53
CA ALA A 79 11.22 -14.94 7.43
C ALA A 79 10.16 -13.90 7.03
N LEU A 80 10.00 -13.60 5.75
CA LEU A 80 8.93 -12.71 5.27
C LEU A 80 7.54 -13.23 5.59
N GLY A 81 7.31 -14.53 5.42
CA GLY A 81 6.01 -15.17 5.62
C GLY A 81 5.60 -15.24 7.08
N SER A 82 6.53 -15.60 7.98
CA SER A 82 6.25 -15.96 9.37
C SER A 82 6.23 -14.78 10.35
N GLN A 83 6.89 -13.67 10.05
CA GLN A 83 7.02 -12.57 11.01
C GLN A 83 5.83 -11.59 10.96
N PRO A 84 5.34 -11.08 12.10
CA PRO A 84 4.34 -10.01 12.11
C PRO A 84 4.83 -8.77 11.37
N LYS A 85 4.01 -8.22 10.46
CA LYS A 85 4.32 -6.97 9.75
C LYS A 85 4.53 -5.85 10.76
N GLY A 86 5.57 -5.03 10.54
CA GLY A 86 5.95 -3.95 11.46
C GLY A 86 6.83 -4.39 12.65
N SER A 87 7.02 -5.70 12.88
CA SER A 87 7.98 -6.20 13.88
C SER A 87 9.42 -5.90 13.46
N GLN A 88 10.33 -5.86 14.43
CA GLN A 88 11.76 -5.70 14.15
C GLN A 88 12.30 -6.85 13.26
N ARG A 89 11.84 -8.08 13.49
CA ARG A 89 12.23 -9.25 12.69
C ARG A 89 11.72 -9.15 11.25
N TYR A 90 10.49 -8.65 11.03
CA TYR A 90 9.98 -8.40 9.69
C TYR A 90 10.81 -7.33 8.95
N ARG A 91 11.18 -6.25 9.63
CA ARG A 91 12.05 -5.21 9.06
C ARG A 91 13.44 -5.76 8.71
N ALA A 92 14.00 -6.60 9.57
CA ALA A 92 15.27 -7.27 9.27
C ALA A 92 15.15 -8.18 8.03
N ALA A 93 14.05 -8.94 7.90
CA ALA A 93 13.78 -9.75 6.70
C ALA A 93 13.69 -8.88 5.44
N LEU A 94 13.03 -7.72 5.50
CA LEU A 94 13.00 -6.78 4.36
C LEU A 94 14.39 -6.25 3.98
N LEU A 95 15.28 -6.02 4.95
CA LEU A 95 16.66 -5.63 4.66
C LEU A 95 17.44 -6.76 3.95
N HIS A 96 17.18 -8.02 4.30
CA HIS A 96 17.75 -9.15 3.58
C HIS A 96 17.23 -9.24 2.14
N VAL A 97 15.91 -9.04 1.95
CA VAL A 97 15.32 -8.94 0.60
C VAL A 97 15.96 -7.84 -0.21
N ARG A 98 16.14 -6.66 0.38
CA ARG A 98 16.78 -5.53 -0.30
C ARG A 98 18.18 -5.89 -0.77
N ARG A 99 19.04 -6.44 0.10
CA ARG A 99 20.39 -6.88 -0.24
C ARG A 99 20.37 -7.92 -1.36
N TRP A 100 19.52 -8.94 -1.22
CA TRP A 100 19.39 -9.99 -2.23
C TRP A 100 18.97 -9.45 -3.60
N MET A 101 18.14 -8.40 -3.65
CA MET A 101 17.79 -7.71 -4.89
C MET A 101 18.92 -6.83 -5.42
N GLU A 102 19.68 -6.18 -4.55
CA GLU A 102 20.82 -5.33 -4.91
C GLU A 102 22.00 -6.13 -5.50
N GLU A 103 22.18 -7.38 -5.07
CA GLU A 103 23.19 -8.31 -5.61
C GLU A 103 22.95 -8.66 -7.09
N ASN A 104 21.73 -8.49 -7.59
CA ASN A 104 21.39 -8.81 -8.97
C ASN A 104 20.37 -7.79 -9.51
N GLY A 105 20.84 -6.91 -10.38
CA GLY A 105 20.00 -5.87 -10.99
C GLY A 105 18.74 -6.38 -11.71
N ALA A 106 18.78 -7.61 -12.25
CA ALA A 106 17.61 -8.22 -12.88
C ALA A 106 16.48 -8.49 -11.87
N ARG A 107 16.80 -8.88 -10.62
CA ARG A 107 15.81 -9.09 -9.56
C ARG A 107 15.11 -7.78 -9.20
N ARG A 108 15.89 -6.71 -9.05
CA ARG A 108 15.37 -5.37 -8.80
C ARG A 108 14.48 -4.90 -9.94
N GLN A 109 14.92 -5.10 -11.17
CA GLN A 109 14.15 -4.76 -12.37
C GLN A 109 12.84 -5.56 -12.44
N ALA A 110 12.84 -6.83 -12.09
CA ALA A 110 11.64 -7.65 -12.04
C ALA A 110 10.60 -7.10 -11.04
N ALA A 111 11.02 -6.65 -9.85
CA ALA A 111 10.12 -6.02 -8.88
C ALA A 111 9.52 -4.71 -9.41
N VAL A 112 10.31 -3.88 -10.10
CA VAL A 112 9.85 -2.66 -10.77
C VAL A 112 8.82 -3.00 -11.86
N GLN A 113 9.09 -4.00 -12.70
CA GLN A 113 8.17 -4.42 -13.77
C GLN A 113 6.87 -4.97 -13.20
N HIS A 114 6.94 -5.75 -12.13
CA HIS A 114 5.74 -6.24 -11.44
C HIS A 114 4.89 -5.08 -10.91
N PHE A 115 5.50 -4.10 -10.26
CA PHE A 115 4.80 -2.90 -9.79
C PHE A 115 4.16 -2.12 -10.95
N ARG A 116 4.89 -1.91 -12.05
CA ARG A 116 4.37 -1.23 -13.25
C ARG A 116 3.16 -1.94 -13.85
N ALA A 117 3.20 -3.26 -13.91
CA ALA A 117 2.08 -4.05 -14.41
C ALA A 117 0.84 -3.87 -13.52
N CYS A 118 1.00 -3.90 -12.18
CA CYS A 118 -0.10 -3.63 -11.25
C CYS A 118 -0.63 -2.19 -11.37
N LEU A 119 0.25 -1.20 -11.54
CA LEU A 119 -0.15 0.19 -11.76
C LEU A 119 -0.93 0.35 -13.07
N GLN A 120 -0.46 -0.24 -14.16
CA GLN A 120 -1.17 -0.20 -15.44
C GLN A 120 -2.55 -0.85 -15.34
N GLN A 121 -2.66 -1.97 -14.66
CA GLN A 121 -3.94 -2.62 -14.39
C GLN A 121 -4.88 -1.73 -13.57
N ALA A 122 -4.36 -1.04 -12.55
CA ALA A 122 -5.14 -0.12 -11.75
C ALA A 122 -5.66 1.06 -12.58
N LEU A 123 -4.83 1.64 -13.44
CA LEU A 123 -5.23 2.73 -14.35
C LEU A 123 -6.30 2.28 -15.34
N THR A 124 -6.21 1.08 -15.88
CA THR A 124 -7.25 0.51 -16.77
C THR A 124 -8.58 0.34 -16.04
N ASN A 125 -8.55 0.06 -14.73
CA ASN A 125 -9.75 -0.17 -13.92
C ASN A 125 -10.39 1.12 -13.37
N THR A 126 -9.83 2.31 -13.61
CA THR A 126 -10.35 3.58 -13.04
C THR A 126 -11.78 3.93 -13.45
N GLN A 127 -12.25 3.37 -14.56
CA GLN A 127 -13.63 3.56 -15.05
C GLN A 127 -14.66 2.69 -14.28
N ARG A 128 -14.20 1.69 -13.53
CA ARG A 128 -15.05 0.81 -12.73
C ARG A 128 -15.14 1.33 -11.30
N GLU A 129 -16.25 1.08 -10.62
CA GLU A 129 -16.44 1.53 -9.24
C GLU A 129 -15.36 0.98 -8.30
N GLU A 130 -14.94 -0.28 -8.49
CA GLU A 130 -13.90 -0.92 -7.67
C GLU A 130 -12.48 -0.40 -7.95
N GLY A 131 -12.31 0.40 -8.98
CA GLY A 131 -11.03 1.01 -9.38
C GLY A 131 -11.04 2.53 -9.36
N ARG A 132 -12.21 3.17 -9.10
CA ARG A 132 -12.35 4.63 -9.17
C ARG A 132 -11.45 5.32 -8.15
N PRO A 133 -10.59 6.27 -8.57
CA PRO A 133 -9.81 7.08 -7.64
C PRO A 133 -10.69 7.91 -6.72
N VAL A 134 -10.24 8.09 -5.49
CA VAL A 134 -10.94 8.85 -4.44
C VAL A 134 -10.08 10.03 -4.03
N LEU A 135 -10.72 11.18 -3.85
CA LEU A 135 -10.05 12.36 -3.31
C LEU A 135 -9.78 12.18 -1.82
N CYS A 136 -8.63 12.64 -1.36
CA CYS A 136 -8.29 12.68 0.05
C CYS A 136 -7.59 14.00 0.41
N PHE A 137 -7.62 14.34 1.68
CA PHE A 137 -6.73 15.35 2.24
C PHE A 137 -5.47 14.67 2.77
N TYR A 138 -4.31 15.15 2.31
CA TYR A 138 -3.02 14.66 2.80
C TYR A 138 -2.45 15.61 3.86
N PRO A 139 -2.57 15.27 5.16
CA PRO A 139 -2.29 16.19 6.25
C PRO A 139 -0.85 16.69 6.29
N ASN A 140 0.11 15.86 5.91
CA ASN A 140 1.53 16.21 5.96
C ASN A 140 1.90 17.37 5.03
N ARG A 141 1.16 17.52 3.93
CA ARG A 141 1.38 18.58 2.93
C ARG A 141 0.26 19.60 2.89
N ARG A 142 -0.84 19.35 3.58
CA ARG A 142 -2.05 20.19 3.61
C ARG A 142 -2.65 20.43 2.22
N VAL A 143 -2.65 19.41 1.38
CA VAL A 143 -3.16 19.44 0.02
C VAL A 143 -4.17 18.32 -0.21
N THR A 144 -5.01 18.50 -1.22
CA THR A 144 -5.87 17.43 -1.72
C THR A 144 -5.14 16.66 -2.81
N GLU A 145 -5.20 15.33 -2.72
CA GLU A 145 -4.55 14.41 -3.64
C GLU A 145 -5.50 13.24 -3.97
N TRP A 146 -5.21 12.50 -5.03
CA TRP A 146 -6.01 11.36 -5.43
C TRP A 146 -5.44 10.06 -4.88
N LEU A 147 -6.32 9.19 -4.44
CA LEU A 147 -6.04 7.83 -4.00
C LEU A 147 -6.37 6.87 -5.13
N LEU A 148 -5.37 6.19 -5.68
CA LEU A 148 -5.54 5.14 -6.68
C LEU A 148 -5.40 3.77 -6.01
N PRO A 149 -6.45 2.91 -6.05
CA PRO A 149 -6.37 1.57 -5.45
C PRO A 149 -5.45 0.67 -6.25
N LEU A 150 -4.55 -0.03 -5.57
CA LEU A 150 -3.66 -1.04 -6.15
C LEU A 150 -3.94 -2.42 -5.57
N ARG A 151 -3.78 -3.43 -6.42
CA ARG A 151 -3.77 -4.85 -6.08
C ARG A 151 -2.40 -5.40 -6.41
N LEU A 152 -1.54 -5.45 -5.42
CA LEU A 152 -0.13 -5.85 -5.55
C LEU A 152 0.09 -7.33 -5.21
N GLY A 153 -0.87 -7.95 -4.55
CA GLY A 153 -0.89 -9.38 -4.25
C GLY A 153 -1.67 -10.20 -5.28
N LYS A 154 -1.93 -11.47 -4.94
CA LYS A 154 -2.69 -12.39 -5.81
C LYS A 154 -4.21 -12.28 -5.65
N GLY A 155 -4.68 -11.47 -4.71
CA GLY A 155 -6.12 -11.30 -4.42
C GLY A 155 -6.78 -10.20 -5.24
N GLU A 156 -8.10 -10.16 -5.18
CA GLU A 156 -8.90 -9.09 -5.78
C GLU A 156 -9.04 -7.86 -4.86
N GLU A 157 -8.67 -8.00 -3.60
CA GLU A 157 -8.77 -6.91 -2.62
C GLU A 157 -7.68 -5.86 -2.84
N VAL A 158 -8.03 -4.61 -2.56
CA VAL A 158 -7.07 -3.51 -2.55
C VAL A 158 -6.16 -3.67 -1.34
N ASP A 159 -4.88 -3.84 -1.58
CA ASP A 159 -3.86 -4.09 -0.56
C ASP A 159 -2.84 -2.96 -0.42
N ALA A 160 -2.85 -2.01 -1.36
CA ALA A 160 -2.10 -0.77 -1.29
C ALA A 160 -2.86 0.37 -1.99
N VAL A 161 -2.55 1.61 -1.65
CA VAL A 161 -3.17 2.79 -2.25
C VAL A 161 -2.09 3.77 -2.65
N LEU A 162 -2.02 4.09 -3.93
CA LEU A 162 -1.05 5.04 -4.45
C LEU A 162 -1.58 6.46 -4.31
N LEU A 163 -0.80 7.32 -3.69
CA LEU A 163 -1.12 8.74 -3.55
C LEU A 163 -0.62 9.50 -4.78
N LEU A 164 -1.54 10.21 -5.45
CA LEU A 164 -1.31 10.90 -6.71
C LEU A 164 -1.47 12.42 -6.53
N GLU A 165 -0.37 13.13 -6.70
CA GLU A 165 -0.33 14.59 -6.76
C GLU A 165 -0.58 15.06 -8.19
N LYS A 166 -1.56 15.94 -8.41
CA LYS A 166 -1.79 16.57 -9.71
C LYS A 166 -0.63 17.52 -10.03
N THR A 167 -0.07 17.38 -11.21
CA THR A 167 0.98 18.25 -11.76
C THR A 167 0.57 18.79 -13.13
N PRO A 168 1.20 19.84 -13.67
CA PRO A 168 0.91 20.30 -15.03
C PRO A 168 1.13 19.25 -16.13
N LYS A 169 1.91 18.19 -15.84
CA LYS A 169 2.26 17.15 -16.83
C LYS A 169 1.62 15.79 -16.51
N GLY A 170 0.58 15.75 -15.67
CA GLY A 170 -0.08 14.52 -15.26
C GLY A 170 -0.10 14.34 -13.75
N TYR A 171 0.21 13.15 -13.26
CA TYR A 171 0.24 12.82 -11.84
C TYR A 171 1.64 12.35 -11.42
N ALA A 172 2.14 12.90 -10.32
CA ALA A 172 3.30 12.38 -9.63
C ALA A 172 2.84 11.42 -8.52
N ALA A 173 3.47 10.26 -8.43
CA ALA A 173 3.18 9.27 -7.40
C ALA A 173 4.45 9.02 -6.58
N ARG A 174 4.44 9.50 -5.32
CA ARG A 174 5.64 9.47 -4.47
C ARG A 174 5.52 8.54 -3.28
N THR A 175 4.31 8.12 -2.92
CA THR A 175 4.13 7.29 -1.73
C THR A 175 2.96 6.34 -1.88
N LEU A 176 3.07 5.23 -1.15
CA LEU A 176 1.99 4.30 -0.91
C LEU A 176 1.42 4.49 0.49
N LEU A 177 0.10 4.40 0.59
CA LEU A 177 -0.63 4.32 1.83
C LEU A 177 -1.20 2.91 2.01
N THR A 178 -1.33 2.48 3.24
CA THR A 178 -2.17 1.32 3.53
C THR A 178 -3.64 1.70 3.43
N PRO A 179 -4.57 0.79 3.07
CA PRO A 179 -6.00 1.08 3.00
C PRO A 179 -6.55 1.75 4.27
N PRO A 180 -6.16 1.38 5.51
CA PRO A 180 -6.59 2.09 6.70
C PRO A 180 -6.18 3.57 6.75
N VAL A 181 -4.95 3.89 6.34
CA VAL A 181 -4.46 5.28 6.32
C VAL A 181 -5.14 6.07 5.21
N ALA A 182 -5.32 5.48 4.03
CA ALA A 182 -6.04 6.06 2.92
C ALA A 182 -7.48 6.41 3.30
N TYR A 183 -8.18 5.49 3.99
CA TYR A 183 -9.53 5.71 4.49
C TYR A 183 -9.59 6.88 5.48
N SER A 184 -8.63 6.97 6.43
CA SER A 184 -8.55 8.11 7.36
C SER A 184 -8.42 9.44 6.62
N ASN A 185 -7.55 9.50 5.63
CA ASN A 185 -7.27 10.72 4.87
C ASN A 185 -8.47 11.14 3.99
N ALA A 186 -9.16 10.17 3.38
CA ALA A 186 -10.35 10.44 2.58
C ALA A 186 -11.50 10.98 3.44
N ARG A 187 -11.71 10.42 4.63
CA ARG A 187 -12.75 10.88 5.57
C ARG A 187 -12.59 12.32 6.04
N LEU A 188 -11.43 12.90 5.96
CA LEU A 188 -11.22 14.31 6.30
C LEU A 188 -11.95 15.25 5.35
N LEU A 189 -12.32 14.78 4.15
CA LEU A 189 -13.05 15.55 3.15
C LEU A 189 -14.57 15.26 3.17
N GLY A 190 -15.00 14.22 3.86
CA GLY A 190 -16.40 13.84 3.95
C GLY A 190 -16.63 12.32 3.93
N PRO A 191 -17.89 11.88 3.73
CA PRO A 191 -18.22 10.48 3.61
C PRO A 191 -17.52 9.82 2.41
N VAL A 192 -16.88 8.69 2.64
CA VAL A 192 -16.21 7.93 1.57
C VAL A 192 -17.20 7.03 0.85
N GLN A 193 -17.44 7.28 -0.43
CA GLN A 193 -18.40 6.55 -1.27
C GLN A 193 -17.68 5.64 -2.29
N ALA A 194 -16.66 4.93 -1.87
CA ALA A 194 -15.95 3.99 -2.75
C ALA A 194 -16.04 2.57 -2.19
N PRO A 195 -16.50 1.58 -2.98
CA PRO A 195 -16.67 0.20 -2.51
C PRO A 195 -15.37 -0.42 -1.99
N TRP A 196 -14.23 -0.05 -2.58
CA TRP A 196 -12.91 -0.54 -2.20
C TRP A 196 -12.32 0.16 -0.97
N LEU A 197 -12.85 1.31 -0.55
CA LEU A 197 -12.31 2.12 0.56
C LEU A 197 -13.35 2.27 1.66
N THR A 198 -13.66 1.20 2.35
CA THR A 198 -14.63 1.14 3.45
C THR A 198 -13.94 0.79 4.77
N VAL A 199 -14.65 1.00 5.89
CA VAL A 199 -14.20 0.54 7.21
C VAL A 199 -13.90 -0.97 7.19
N GLN A 200 -14.77 -1.76 6.55
CA GLN A 200 -14.63 -3.21 6.45
C GLN A 200 -13.40 -3.60 5.65
N ALA A 201 -13.15 -2.93 4.52
CA ALA A 201 -11.94 -3.16 3.71
C ALA A 201 -10.67 -2.82 4.49
N ALA A 202 -10.66 -1.68 5.21
CA ALA A 202 -9.55 -1.29 6.07
C ALA A 202 -9.28 -2.28 7.21
N ASN A 203 -10.32 -2.85 7.79
CA ASN A 203 -10.19 -3.86 8.86
C ASN A 203 -9.73 -5.21 8.31
N ARG A 204 -10.24 -5.66 7.14
CA ARG A 204 -9.78 -6.89 6.47
C ARG A 204 -8.30 -6.82 6.12
N TYR A 205 -7.82 -5.68 5.60
CA TYR A 205 -6.40 -5.46 5.34
C TYR A 205 -5.54 -5.79 6.57
N ARG A 206 -5.93 -5.33 7.76
CA ARG A 206 -5.20 -5.61 9.01
C ARG A 206 -5.18 -7.09 9.36
N GLN A 207 -6.25 -7.82 9.06
CA GLN A 207 -6.32 -9.26 9.29
C GLN A 207 -5.45 -10.04 8.31
N GLY A 208 -5.44 -9.66 7.03
CA GLY A 208 -4.60 -10.27 6.00
C GLY A 208 -3.10 -10.08 6.20
N GLU A 209 -2.69 -9.02 6.94
CA GLU A 209 -1.30 -8.78 7.27
C GLU A 209 -0.79 -9.56 8.51
N LYS A 210 -1.65 -10.41 9.11
CA LYS A 210 -1.19 -11.34 10.15
C LYS A 210 -0.23 -12.36 9.57
N PRO A 211 0.70 -12.91 10.38
CA PRO A 211 1.61 -13.96 9.92
C PRO A 211 0.84 -15.13 9.33
N GLN A 212 1.21 -15.54 8.12
CA GLN A 212 0.69 -16.75 7.51
C GLN A 212 1.72 -17.86 7.69
N ARG A 213 1.24 -19.08 7.94
CA ARG A 213 2.10 -20.26 7.95
C ARG A 213 2.50 -20.53 6.50
N VAL A 214 3.71 -20.12 6.14
CA VAL A 214 4.25 -20.40 4.81
C VAL A 214 4.80 -21.82 4.84
N GLU A 215 4.12 -22.73 4.16
CA GLU A 215 4.72 -24.05 3.91
C GLU A 215 5.90 -23.87 2.95
N PRO A 216 7.05 -24.46 3.24
CA PRO A 216 8.21 -24.35 2.36
C PRO A 216 7.87 -25.03 1.01
N VAL A 217 7.77 -24.23 -0.04
CA VAL A 217 7.73 -24.74 -1.41
C VAL A 217 9.14 -25.17 -1.77
N CYS A 218 9.53 -26.34 -1.36
CA CYS A 218 10.76 -26.97 -1.84
C CYS A 218 10.65 -28.46 -1.78
N GLN A 219 10.32 -29.06 -2.89
CA GLN A 219 10.97 -30.29 -3.29
C GLN A 219 11.35 -30.13 -4.76
N ALA A 220 12.63 -29.84 -4.99
CA ALA A 220 13.22 -30.08 -6.29
C ALA A 220 12.96 -31.57 -6.64
N PRO A 221 12.57 -31.90 -7.89
CA PRO A 221 12.42 -33.29 -8.29
C PRO A 221 13.75 -33.99 -8.07
N LYS A 222 13.75 -35.03 -7.24
CA LYS A 222 14.85 -35.96 -7.15
C LYS A 222 14.96 -36.61 -8.54
N ASN A 223 15.92 -36.17 -9.33
CA ASN A 223 16.32 -36.89 -10.54
C ASN A 223 16.75 -38.29 -10.09
N GLY A 224 15.86 -39.24 -10.31
CA GLY A 224 16.22 -40.62 -10.22
C GLY A 224 17.26 -40.93 -11.28
N MET A 225 18.49 -41.17 -10.85
CA MET A 225 19.44 -41.92 -11.65
C MET A 225 18.88 -43.32 -11.80
N ALA A 226 18.29 -43.62 -12.96
CA ALA A 226 18.10 -44.99 -13.41
C ALA A 226 19.48 -45.52 -13.82
N ASN A 227 20.02 -46.44 -13.04
CA ASN A 227 21.10 -47.31 -13.47
C ASN A 227 20.58 -48.22 -14.56
N VAL A 228 21.26 -48.24 -15.69
CA VAL A 228 21.38 -49.37 -16.63
C VAL A 228 22.89 -49.56 -16.87
#